data_b709af4cba316d4e36727c72391577e7
#
_entry.id   b709af4cba316d4e36727c72391577e7
#
_cell.length_a   1.000
_cell.length_b   1.000
_cell.length_c   1.000
_cell.angle_alpha   90.00
_cell.angle_beta   90.00
_cell.angle_gamma   90.00
#
_symmetry.space_group_name_H-M   'P 1'
#
loop_
_entity.id
_entity.type
_entity.pdbx_description
1 polymer ?
#
loop_
_entity_poly.entity_id
_entity_poly.type
_entity_poly.pdbx_seq_one_letter_code
_entity_poly.pdbx_strand_id
1 'polypeptide(L)'
;MNQLTKFLVDGILNEGKGKVIAAYGGGFKPPTAGHFEVVKKTLEQNPEIEELTIFVGGGERDGLTQAEAILIWEIYQTYLPMKVNIQPSKAPIGDVIRLGKNNLQDTVYFVIGGRDGRDDDAEDIASRTKGIEEKYPNMKVKVVTTPDTGMSGTNARQAAKVSYEEFEKYLPGELSDEEKEMVYNIVSPAIKEIKLPTISDIKEKFKIFVNNLKQEGAETKAAFSLLIKAAKGEIELTDLDKQQIKEQLKDVLKGVFGVAILAIPAGSLVLLLLKLIKLHGLV
;
A
#
# COMPACT_ATOMS: atom_id res chain seq x y z
N MET A 1 -13.87 -28.38 33.37
CA MET A 1 -14.43 -27.85 32.10
C MET A 1 -13.66 -28.53 30.97
N ASN A 2 -14.31 -29.27 30.09
CA ASN A 2 -13.60 -29.94 28.99
C ASN A 2 -13.20 -28.95 27.90
N GLN A 3 -12.26 -29.34 27.03
CA GLN A 3 -11.74 -28.46 25.96
C GLN A 3 -12.87 -27.95 25.03
N LEU A 4 -13.89 -28.75 24.78
CA LEU A 4 -15.04 -28.37 23.94
C LEU A 4 -15.88 -27.28 24.61
N THR A 5 -16.12 -27.39 25.93
CA THR A 5 -16.86 -26.37 26.68
C THR A 5 -16.08 -25.05 26.75
N LYS A 6 -14.75 -25.13 26.89
CA LYS A 6 -13.91 -23.93 26.86
C LYS A 6 -13.95 -23.27 25.46
N PHE A 7 -13.83 -24.04 24.38
CA PHE A 7 -13.91 -23.54 23.01
C PHE A 7 -15.27 -22.90 22.69
N LEU A 8 -16.38 -23.50 23.15
CA LEU A 8 -17.73 -22.96 22.98
C LEU A 8 -17.94 -21.68 23.81
N VAL A 9 -17.44 -21.64 25.04
CA VAL A 9 -17.53 -20.45 25.91
C VAL A 9 -16.67 -19.32 25.37
N ASP A 10 -15.44 -19.61 24.93
CA ASP A 10 -14.58 -18.62 24.30
C ASP A 10 -15.16 -18.13 22.95
N GLY A 11 -15.82 -19.01 22.19
CA GLY A 11 -16.56 -18.64 20.98
C GLY A 11 -17.72 -17.68 21.28
N ILE A 12 -18.59 -18.05 22.24
CA ILE A 12 -19.75 -17.20 22.61
C ILE A 12 -19.31 -15.88 23.24
N LEU A 13 -18.22 -15.86 24.00
CA LEU A 13 -17.67 -14.62 24.58
C LEU A 13 -17.02 -13.72 23.55
N ASN A 14 -16.53 -14.26 22.41
CA ASN A 14 -15.94 -13.49 21.32
C ASN A 14 -16.97 -13.07 20.25
N GLU A 15 -18.12 -13.75 20.13
CA GLU A 15 -19.18 -13.35 19.20
C GLU A 15 -19.82 -11.98 19.49
N GLY A 16 -19.48 -11.36 20.65
CA GLY A 16 -19.96 -10.02 21.03
C GLY A 16 -18.90 -8.92 21.08
N LYS A 17 -17.63 -9.24 20.86
CA LYS A 17 -16.56 -8.22 20.81
C LYS A 17 -16.39 -7.76 19.36
N GLY A 18 -16.76 -6.51 19.08
CA GLY A 18 -16.43 -5.88 17.82
C GLY A 18 -14.91 -5.87 17.59
N LYS A 19 -14.51 -5.86 16.32
CA LYS A 19 -13.10 -5.78 15.91
C LYS A 19 -12.49 -4.44 16.30
N VAL A 20 -11.17 -4.41 16.40
CA VAL A 20 -10.41 -3.16 16.42
C VAL A 20 -9.83 -2.95 15.03
N ILE A 21 -10.30 -1.91 14.35
CA ILE A 21 -9.83 -1.52 13.03
C ILE A 21 -9.21 -0.14 13.09
N ALA A 22 -8.20 0.12 12.26
CA ALA A 22 -7.54 1.40 12.18
C ALA A 22 -7.66 2.01 10.78
N ALA A 23 -7.68 3.32 10.68
CA ALA A 23 -7.70 4.02 9.42
C ALA A 23 -6.79 5.26 9.45
N TYR A 24 -5.97 5.39 8.42
CA TYR A 24 -5.06 6.51 8.20
C TYR A 24 -5.35 7.17 6.86
N GLY A 25 -5.75 8.42 6.88
CA GLY A 25 -6.13 9.17 5.68
C GLY A 25 -5.17 10.31 5.39
N GLY A 26 -4.72 10.44 4.15
CA GLY A 26 -3.85 11.53 3.76
C GLY A 26 -3.60 11.66 2.27
N GLY A 27 -2.93 12.75 1.88
CA GLY A 27 -2.56 13.01 0.48
C GLY A 27 -1.45 12.10 -0.04
N PHE A 28 -0.43 11.86 0.80
CA PHE A 28 0.71 10.96 0.55
C PHE A 28 1.37 11.13 -0.83
N LYS A 29 1.84 12.34 -1.13
CA LYS A 29 2.43 12.68 -2.44
C LYS A 29 3.87 13.17 -2.32
N PRO A 30 4.88 12.25 -2.29
CA PRO A 30 4.77 10.80 -2.06
C PRO A 30 4.51 10.45 -0.59
N PRO A 31 4.20 9.19 -0.27
CA PRO A 31 4.44 8.67 1.07
C PRO A 31 5.92 8.81 1.41
N THR A 32 6.22 9.22 2.65
CA THR A 32 7.60 9.38 3.14
C THR A 32 7.86 8.44 4.30
N ALA A 33 9.12 8.32 4.74
CA ALA A 33 9.49 7.58 5.94
C ALA A 33 8.64 7.99 7.17
N GLY A 34 8.33 9.29 7.32
CA GLY A 34 7.47 9.75 8.42
C GLY A 34 6.05 9.17 8.35
N HIS A 35 5.46 9.06 7.16
CA HIS A 35 4.14 8.42 7.01
C HIS A 35 4.21 6.91 7.28
N PHE A 36 5.27 6.25 6.83
CA PHE A 36 5.51 4.83 7.09
C PHE A 36 5.67 4.57 8.59
N GLU A 37 6.44 5.38 9.29
CA GLU A 37 6.64 5.30 10.75
C GLU A 37 5.34 5.47 11.54
N VAL A 38 4.45 6.36 11.10
CA VAL A 38 3.12 6.52 11.72
C VAL A 38 2.34 5.21 11.65
N VAL A 39 2.30 4.56 10.50
CA VAL A 39 1.58 3.29 10.33
C VAL A 39 2.25 2.17 11.13
N LYS A 40 3.59 2.04 11.03
CA LYS A 40 4.37 1.04 11.74
C LYS A 40 4.18 1.14 13.26
N LYS A 41 4.39 2.33 13.83
CA LYS A 41 4.19 2.58 15.26
C LYS A 41 2.74 2.36 15.69
N THR A 42 1.77 2.72 14.87
CA THR A 42 0.35 2.44 15.16
C THR A 42 0.14 0.95 15.39
N LEU A 43 0.65 0.12 14.50
CA LEU A 43 0.50 -1.34 14.57
C LEU A 43 1.29 -1.95 15.74
N GLU A 44 2.52 -1.48 15.95
CA GLU A 44 3.38 -1.96 17.05
C GLU A 44 2.82 -1.60 18.45
N GLN A 45 2.25 -0.41 18.59
CA GLN A 45 1.70 0.08 19.86
C GLN A 45 0.29 -0.41 20.15
N ASN A 46 -0.43 -0.93 19.15
CA ASN A 46 -1.80 -1.40 19.29
C ASN A 46 -1.96 -2.78 18.62
N PRO A 47 -1.40 -3.83 19.23
CA PRO A 47 -1.40 -5.19 18.66
C PRO A 47 -2.81 -5.79 18.54
N GLU A 48 -3.82 -5.16 19.15
CA GLU A 48 -5.22 -5.53 19.03
C GLU A 48 -5.85 -5.12 17.67
N ILE A 49 -5.17 -4.32 16.85
CA ILE A 49 -5.65 -3.94 15.53
C ILE A 49 -5.67 -5.16 14.61
N GLU A 50 -6.84 -5.53 14.13
CA GLU A 50 -7.06 -6.64 13.21
C GLU A 50 -6.97 -6.21 11.73
N GLU A 51 -7.34 -4.97 11.44
CA GLU A 51 -7.31 -4.40 10.09
C GLU A 51 -6.86 -2.94 10.14
N LEU A 52 -6.00 -2.54 9.19
CA LEU A 52 -5.65 -1.14 8.98
C LEU A 52 -5.88 -0.76 7.53
N THR A 53 -6.60 0.35 7.29
CA THR A 53 -6.83 0.90 5.96
C THR A 53 -6.14 2.25 5.80
N ILE A 54 -5.35 2.39 4.72
CA ILE A 54 -4.74 3.64 4.30
C ILE A 54 -5.58 4.23 3.17
N PHE A 55 -6.19 5.39 3.40
CA PHE A 55 -6.94 6.12 2.38
C PHE A 55 -6.03 7.14 1.71
N VAL A 56 -5.65 6.88 0.47
CA VAL A 56 -4.74 7.73 -0.32
C VAL A 56 -5.54 8.79 -1.09
N GLY A 57 -5.26 10.06 -0.85
CA GLY A 57 -5.97 11.18 -1.44
C GLY A 57 -5.88 11.23 -2.95
N GLY A 58 -6.99 11.64 -3.60
CA GLY A 58 -7.02 12.00 -5.01
C GLY A 58 -6.20 13.27 -5.27
N GLY A 59 -6.13 13.66 -6.51
CA GLY A 59 -5.38 14.83 -6.95
C GLY A 59 -3.90 14.52 -7.19
N GLU A 60 -3.35 15.28 -8.11
CA GLU A 60 -1.96 15.22 -8.52
C GLU A 60 -1.16 16.34 -7.84
N ARG A 61 0.10 16.08 -7.50
CA ARG A 61 1.02 17.11 -6.99
C ARG A 61 2.39 16.94 -7.65
N ASP A 62 2.83 17.95 -8.37
CA ASP A 62 4.10 17.93 -9.15
C ASP A 62 4.22 16.69 -10.03
N GLY A 63 3.13 16.33 -10.72
CA GLY A 63 3.07 15.16 -11.59
C GLY A 63 2.93 13.81 -10.87
N LEU A 64 2.90 13.75 -9.54
CA LEU A 64 2.68 12.51 -8.79
C LEU A 64 1.19 12.26 -8.59
N THR A 65 0.69 11.19 -9.18
CA THR A 65 -0.71 10.79 -9.17
C THR A 65 -1.10 10.00 -7.93
N GLN A 66 -2.41 9.79 -7.73
CA GLN A 66 -2.91 8.91 -6.68
C GLN A 66 -2.47 7.45 -6.87
N ALA A 67 -2.48 6.97 -8.11
CA ALA A 67 -2.08 5.59 -8.41
C ALA A 67 -0.60 5.32 -8.08
N GLU A 68 0.26 6.28 -8.39
CA GLU A 68 1.69 6.20 -8.05
C GLU A 68 1.92 6.22 -6.53
N ALA A 69 1.18 7.05 -5.79
CA ALA A 69 1.26 7.05 -4.33
C ALA A 69 0.77 5.73 -3.70
N ILE A 70 -0.26 5.10 -4.28
CA ILE A 70 -0.71 3.76 -3.89
C ILE A 70 0.38 2.73 -4.15
N LEU A 71 1.03 2.79 -5.32
CA LEU A 71 2.13 1.88 -5.68
C LEU A 71 3.29 1.98 -4.68
N ILE A 72 3.65 3.20 -4.25
CA ILE A 72 4.68 3.41 -3.24
C ILE A 72 4.25 2.77 -1.90
N TRP A 73 3.00 2.95 -1.47
CA TRP A 73 2.48 2.30 -0.27
C TRP A 73 2.48 0.76 -0.39
N GLU A 74 2.24 0.21 -1.58
CA GLU A 74 2.32 -1.23 -1.84
C GLU A 74 3.75 -1.78 -1.70
N ILE A 75 4.77 -0.97 -1.99
CA ILE A 75 6.16 -1.31 -1.68
C ILE A 75 6.38 -1.28 -0.17
N TYR A 76 5.98 -0.21 0.50
CA TYR A 76 6.21 -0.02 1.94
C TYR A 76 5.52 -1.07 2.82
N GLN A 77 4.32 -1.54 2.42
CA GLN A 77 3.56 -2.48 3.25
C GLN A 77 4.28 -3.82 3.49
N THR A 78 5.26 -4.19 2.67
CA THR A 78 6.03 -5.43 2.85
C THR A 78 6.89 -5.42 4.12
N TYR A 79 7.14 -4.24 4.68
CA TYR A 79 7.91 -3.99 5.89
C TYR A 79 7.04 -3.63 7.11
N LEU A 80 5.73 -3.69 6.98
CA LEU A 80 4.80 -3.48 8.08
C LEU A 80 4.53 -4.80 8.84
N PRO A 81 4.21 -4.73 10.15
CA PRO A 81 3.94 -5.92 10.96
C PRO A 81 2.78 -6.78 10.47
N MET A 82 1.87 -6.18 9.70
CA MET A 82 0.73 -6.88 9.09
C MET A 82 0.39 -6.28 7.73
N LYS A 83 -0.35 -7.03 6.92
CA LYS A 83 -0.88 -6.53 5.66
C LYS A 83 -1.92 -5.44 5.90
N VAL A 84 -1.80 -4.33 5.17
CA VAL A 84 -2.73 -3.19 5.23
C VAL A 84 -3.56 -3.07 3.96
N ASN A 85 -4.77 -2.51 4.08
CA ASN A 85 -5.62 -2.20 2.94
C ASN A 85 -5.28 -0.80 2.42
N ILE A 86 -4.82 -0.68 1.18
CA ILE A 86 -4.49 0.60 0.56
C ILE A 86 -5.59 0.94 -0.44
N GLN A 87 -6.30 2.04 -0.20
CA GLN A 87 -7.48 2.40 -0.99
C GLN A 87 -7.40 3.83 -1.55
N PRO A 88 -7.80 4.05 -2.81
CA PRO A 88 -7.96 5.39 -3.36
C PRO A 88 -9.13 6.10 -2.67
N SER A 89 -8.96 7.39 -2.39
CA SER A 89 -9.99 8.22 -1.79
C SER A 89 -10.03 9.62 -2.41
N LYS A 90 -11.23 10.18 -2.57
CA LYS A 90 -11.41 11.59 -2.94
C LYS A 90 -11.37 12.50 -1.71
N ALA A 91 -11.71 11.96 -0.54
CA ALA A 91 -11.77 12.68 0.73
C ALA A 91 -11.26 11.78 1.87
N PRO A 92 -9.94 11.59 2.01
CA PRO A 92 -9.35 10.60 2.92
C PRO A 92 -9.87 10.69 4.36
N ILE A 93 -9.92 11.88 4.92
CA ILE A 93 -10.45 12.09 6.29
C ILE A 93 -11.95 11.76 6.36
N GLY A 94 -12.71 12.14 5.32
CA GLY A 94 -14.13 11.79 5.23
C GLY A 94 -14.37 10.29 5.14
N ASP A 95 -13.48 9.56 4.48
CA ASP A 95 -13.57 8.09 4.36
C ASP A 95 -13.20 7.40 5.66
N VAL A 96 -12.22 7.92 6.43
CA VAL A 96 -11.95 7.46 7.80
C VAL A 96 -13.20 7.61 8.68
N ILE A 97 -13.84 8.77 8.65
CA ILE A 97 -15.08 9.01 9.42
C ILE A 97 -16.21 8.10 8.93
N ARG A 98 -16.33 7.88 7.63
CA ARG A 98 -17.33 6.97 7.06
C ARG A 98 -17.11 5.53 7.50
N LEU A 99 -15.83 5.09 7.58
CA LEU A 99 -15.50 3.78 8.12
C LEU A 99 -16.02 3.63 9.54
N GLY A 100 -15.80 4.61 10.43
CA GLY A 100 -16.34 4.61 11.78
C GLY A 100 -17.87 4.55 11.84
N LYS A 101 -18.55 5.30 10.98
CA LYS A 101 -20.02 5.28 10.88
C LYS A 101 -20.58 3.95 10.44
N ASN A 102 -19.90 3.24 9.57
CA ASN A 102 -20.38 1.99 8.99
C ASN A 102 -20.06 0.76 9.87
N ASN A 103 -19.18 0.92 10.85
CA ASN A 103 -18.71 -0.17 11.71
C ASN A 103 -19.00 0.14 13.19
N LEU A 104 -20.27 0.39 13.52
CA LEU A 104 -20.70 0.84 14.85
C LEU A 104 -20.43 -0.19 15.97
N GLN A 105 -20.27 -1.45 15.64
CA GLN A 105 -19.96 -2.52 16.59
C GLN A 105 -18.46 -2.65 16.86
N ASP A 106 -17.63 -2.07 15.96
CA ASP A 106 -16.19 -2.15 16.02
C ASP A 106 -15.59 -0.90 16.68
N THR A 107 -14.43 -1.05 17.28
CA THR A 107 -13.63 0.11 17.69
C THR A 107 -12.81 0.58 16.50
N VAL A 108 -12.97 1.83 16.10
CA VAL A 108 -12.25 2.41 14.97
C VAL A 108 -11.21 3.41 15.44
N TYR A 109 -9.94 3.10 15.23
CA TYR A 109 -8.84 4.01 15.48
C TYR A 109 -8.66 4.97 14.30
N PHE A 110 -8.94 6.24 14.52
CA PHE A 110 -8.61 7.30 13.58
C PHE A 110 -7.16 7.72 13.80
N VAL A 111 -6.27 7.24 12.94
CA VAL A 111 -4.83 7.48 13.04
C VAL A 111 -4.47 8.82 12.41
N ILE A 112 -3.72 9.63 13.14
CA ILE A 112 -3.17 10.91 12.67
C ILE A 112 -1.69 10.98 13.03
N GLY A 113 -0.86 11.34 12.05
CA GLY A 113 0.56 11.64 12.26
C GLY A 113 0.74 13.09 12.73
N GLY A 114 1.56 13.28 13.75
CA GLY A 114 2.04 14.57 14.21
C GLY A 114 3.56 14.59 14.28
N ARG A 115 4.16 15.79 14.31
CA ARG A 115 5.61 15.97 14.46
C ARG A 115 5.90 16.58 15.83
N ASP A 116 6.89 16.02 16.51
CA ASP A 116 7.29 16.52 17.82
C ASP A 116 7.76 17.99 17.74
N GLY A 117 7.27 18.80 18.70
CA GLY A 117 7.71 20.18 18.84
C GLY A 117 7.11 21.17 17.84
N ARG A 118 6.04 20.78 17.13
CA ARG A 118 5.32 21.69 16.21
C ARG A 118 3.93 22.03 16.70
N ASP A 119 3.76 23.28 17.11
CA ASP A 119 2.46 23.80 17.58
C ASP A 119 1.42 23.83 16.46
N ASP A 120 1.83 24.14 15.22
CA ASP A 120 0.97 24.14 14.04
C ASP A 120 0.37 22.74 13.74
N ASP A 121 1.10 21.67 14.01
CA ASP A 121 0.59 20.30 13.89
C ASP A 121 -0.47 20.02 14.98
N ALA A 122 -0.26 20.49 16.19
CA ALA A 122 -1.22 20.29 17.30
C ALA A 122 -2.56 20.98 17.00
N GLU A 123 -2.54 22.20 16.47
CA GLU A 123 -3.75 22.93 16.07
C GLU A 123 -4.46 22.25 14.89
N ASP A 124 -3.74 21.80 13.88
CA ASP A 124 -4.30 21.08 12.73
C ASP A 124 -4.93 19.76 13.17
N ILE A 125 -4.25 18.98 14.02
CA ILE A 125 -4.77 17.73 14.60
C ILE A 125 -6.04 18.01 15.39
N ALA A 126 -6.03 19.00 16.28
CA ALA A 126 -7.19 19.37 17.08
C ALA A 126 -8.36 19.79 16.20
N SER A 127 -8.11 20.57 15.15
CA SER A 127 -9.13 20.97 14.16
C SER A 127 -9.78 19.79 13.45
N ARG A 128 -8.96 18.82 13.02
CA ARG A 128 -9.43 17.62 12.28
C ARG A 128 -10.19 16.63 13.14
N THR A 129 -9.89 16.60 14.44
CA THR A 129 -10.44 15.60 15.38
C THR A 129 -11.54 16.13 16.27
N LYS A 130 -11.77 17.44 16.27
CA LYS A 130 -12.75 18.10 17.13
C LYS A 130 -14.13 17.43 17.07
N GLY A 131 -14.58 16.95 18.22
CA GLY A 131 -15.90 16.34 18.39
C GLY A 131 -16.08 14.97 17.71
N ILE A 132 -15.03 14.34 17.20
CA ILE A 132 -15.15 13.03 16.56
C ILE A 132 -15.57 11.97 17.56
N GLU A 133 -14.88 11.85 18.68
CA GLU A 133 -15.16 10.83 19.71
C GLU A 133 -16.50 11.08 20.41
N GLU A 134 -16.91 12.34 20.57
CA GLU A 134 -18.23 12.69 21.09
C GLU A 134 -19.36 12.28 20.15
N LYS A 135 -19.16 12.52 18.86
CA LYS A 135 -20.15 12.23 17.82
C LYS A 135 -20.20 10.75 17.42
N TYR A 136 -19.07 10.07 17.52
CA TYR A 136 -18.90 8.68 17.14
C TYR A 136 -18.19 7.92 18.27
N PRO A 137 -18.92 7.43 19.30
CA PRO A 137 -18.32 6.83 20.50
C PRO A 137 -17.45 5.59 20.24
N ASN A 138 -17.66 4.93 19.10
CA ASN A 138 -16.85 3.80 18.64
C ASN A 138 -15.53 4.23 17.97
N MET A 139 -15.34 5.52 17.69
CA MET A 139 -14.09 6.04 17.14
C MET A 139 -13.19 6.53 18.27
N LYS A 140 -11.88 6.26 18.13
CA LYS A 140 -10.81 6.74 19.00
C LYS A 140 -9.73 7.40 18.17
N VAL A 141 -9.40 8.64 18.51
CA VAL A 141 -8.32 9.36 17.85
C VAL A 141 -6.98 8.85 18.38
N LYS A 142 -6.12 8.36 17.49
CA LYS A 142 -4.75 7.92 17.79
C LYS A 142 -3.76 8.87 17.13
N VAL A 143 -3.18 9.75 17.92
CA VAL A 143 -2.12 10.64 17.46
C VAL A 143 -0.78 9.91 17.63
N VAL A 144 -0.08 9.69 16.53
CA VAL A 144 1.25 9.08 16.52
C VAL A 144 2.28 10.14 16.16
N THR A 145 3.10 10.53 17.12
CA THR A 145 4.14 11.52 16.91
C THR A 145 5.41 10.89 16.36
N THR A 146 6.01 11.59 15.41
CA THR A 146 7.32 11.25 14.84
C THR A 146 8.26 12.44 15.00
N PRO A 147 9.59 12.22 15.11
CA PRO A 147 10.53 13.32 15.17
C PRO A 147 10.36 14.27 13.97
N ASP A 148 10.43 15.59 14.21
CA ASP A 148 10.44 16.54 13.10
C ASP A 148 11.80 16.53 12.40
N THR A 149 11.92 15.71 11.39
CA THR A 149 13.10 15.58 10.54
C THR A 149 12.96 16.35 9.23
N GLY A 150 11.95 17.24 9.13
CA GLY A 150 11.63 17.94 7.88
C GLY A 150 11.04 17.06 6.80
N MET A 151 10.63 15.82 7.14
CA MET A 151 10.09 14.85 6.20
C MET A 151 8.66 15.20 5.80
N SER A 152 8.53 15.92 4.70
CA SER A 152 7.25 16.21 4.08
C SER A 152 7.22 15.73 2.63
N GLY A 153 6.04 15.41 2.12
CA GLY A 153 5.89 15.07 0.71
C GLY A 153 6.34 16.20 -0.23
N THR A 154 6.24 17.46 0.19
CA THR A 154 6.74 18.62 -0.56
C THR A 154 8.27 18.61 -0.65
N ASN A 155 8.94 18.45 0.49
CA ASN A 155 10.41 18.40 0.52
C ASN A 155 10.93 17.17 -0.24
N ALA A 156 10.27 16.01 -0.10
CA ALA A 156 10.62 14.81 -0.86
C ALA A 156 10.56 15.05 -2.38
N ARG A 157 9.50 15.71 -2.89
CA ARG A 157 9.41 16.04 -4.31
C ARG A 157 10.49 17.03 -4.77
N GLN A 158 10.85 18.01 -3.92
CA GLN A 158 11.96 18.91 -4.25
C GLN A 158 13.30 18.17 -4.28
N ALA A 159 13.54 17.30 -3.31
CA ALA A 159 14.75 16.47 -3.28
C ALA A 159 14.85 15.55 -4.51
N ALA A 160 13.74 14.96 -4.95
CA ALA A 160 13.69 14.13 -6.16
C ALA A 160 14.02 14.89 -7.46
N LYS A 161 13.87 16.23 -7.47
CA LYS A 161 14.30 17.07 -8.60
C LYS A 161 15.80 17.34 -8.59
N VAL A 162 16.46 17.17 -7.45
CA VAL A 162 17.90 17.41 -7.28
C VAL A 162 18.70 16.15 -7.62
N SER A 163 18.50 15.09 -6.85
CA SER A 163 19.18 13.80 -7.09
C SER A 163 18.53 12.66 -6.29
N TYR A 164 18.94 11.42 -6.60
CA TYR A 164 18.57 10.24 -5.83
C TYR A 164 19.05 10.32 -4.37
N GLU A 165 20.30 10.73 -4.13
CA GLU A 165 20.91 10.80 -2.80
C GLU A 165 20.20 11.80 -1.89
N GLU A 166 19.67 12.90 -2.45
CA GLU A 166 18.86 13.84 -1.69
C GLU A 166 17.45 13.29 -1.40
N PHE A 167 16.88 12.56 -2.34
CA PHE A 167 15.56 11.97 -2.18
C PHE A 167 15.54 10.76 -1.24
N GLU A 168 16.58 9.93 -1.27
CA GLU A 168 16.69 8.72 -0.44
C GLU A 168 16.47 9.00 1.05
N LYS A 169 16.86 10.17 1.53
CA LYS A 169 16.69 10.61 2.92
C LYS A 169 15.23 10.63 3.39
N TYR A 170 14.28 10.66 2.44
CA TYR A 170 12.85 10.68 2.70
C TYR A 170 12.19 9.30 2.67
N LEU A 171 12.96 8.26 2.38
CA LEU A 171 12.47 6.89 2.27
C LEU A 171 12.66 6.11 3.58
N PRO A 172 11.79 5.12 3.86
CA PRO A 172 12.01 4.19 4.96
C PRO A 172 13.37 3.50 4.87
N GLY A 173 14.06 3.42 6.00
CA GLY A 173 15.39 2.79 6.06
C GLY A 173 15.37 1.28 5.82
N GLU A 174 14.20 0.66 5.99
CA GLU A 174 13.97 -0.78 5.80
C GLU A 174 14.00 -1.21 4.33
N LEU A 175 13.75 -0.27 3.39
CA LEU A 175 13.75 -0.59 1.96
C LEU A 175 15.14 -1.01 1.47
N SER A 176 15.17 -1.98 0.58
CA SER A 176 16.39 -2.30 -0.19
C SER A 176 16.76 -1.15 -1.12
N ASP A 177 18.02 -1.12 -1.57
CA ASP A 177 18.48 -0.08 -2.50
C ASP A 177 17.69 -0.10 -3.81
N GLU A 178 17.31 -1.30 -4.30
CA GLU A 178 16.48 -1.44 -5.49
C GLU A 178 15.07 -0.88 -5.30
N GLU A 179 14.48 -1.07 -4.12
CA GLU A 179 13.15 -0.53 -3.81
C GLU A 179 13.19 1.00 -3.64
N LYS A 180 14.24 1.53 -3.03
CA LYS A 180 14.46 2.98 -2.93
C LYS A 180 14.62 3.61 -4.31
N GLU A 181 15.41 3.00 -5.20
CA GLU A 181 15.57 3.44 -6.58
C GLU A 181 14.24 3.38 -7.33
N MET A 182 13.43 2.33 -7.10
CA MET A 182 12.11 2.19 -7.70
C MET A 182 11.18 3.32 -7.26
N VAL A 183 11.16 3.66 -5.98
CA VAL A 183 10.34 4.79 -5.47
C VAL A 183 10.83 6.12 -6.04
N TYR A 184 12.14 6.31 -6.15
CA TYR A 184 12.72 7.49 -6.80
C TYR A 184 12.26 7.62 -8.26
N ASN A 185 12.29 6.53 -9.01
CA ASN A 185 11.84 6.50 -10.40
C ASN A 185 10.35 6.82 -10.57
N ILE A 186 9.52 6.48 -9.59
CA ILE A 186 8.10 6.86 -9.56
C ILE A 186 7.93 8.36 -9.29
N VAL A 187 8.77 8.96 -8.44
CA VAL A 187 8.60 10.34 -7.99
C VAL A 187 9.35 11.35 -8.86
N SER A 188 10.51 10.96 -9.43
CA SER A 188 11.39 11.87 -10.17
C SER A 188 10.77 12.38 -11.47
N PRO A 189 10.66 13.70 -11.67
CA PRO A 189 10.14 14.27 -12.90
C PRO A 189 11.05 14.02 -14.13
N ALA A 190 12.35 13.84 -13.93
CA ALA A 190 13.28 13.56 -15.02
C ALA A 190 13.00 12.22 -15.73
N ILE A 191 12.34 11.28 -15.03
CA ILE A 191 11.94 9.99 -15.59
C ILE A 191 10.52 10.06 -16.13
N LYS A 192 9.71 11.03 -15.72
CA LYS A 192 8.34 11.26 -16.21
C LYS A 192 8.27 11.78 -17.65
N GLU A 193 9.39 12.25 -18.22
CA GLU A 193 9.49 12.45 -19.67
C GLU A 193 9.46 11.12 -20.44
N ILE A 194 9.81 10.01 -19.80
CA ILE A 194 9.42 8.67 -20.26
C ILE A 194 7.99 8.46 -19.72
N LYS A 195 6.98 8.76 -20.54
CA LYS A 195 5.56 8.55 -20.21
C LYS A 195 5.38 7.20 -19.53
N LEU A 196 5.22 7.19 -18.20
CA LEU A 196 4.75 5.98 -17.52
C LEU A 196 3.40 5.60 -18.15
N PRO A 197 3.21 4.34 -18.54
CA PRO A 197 1.99 3.92 -19.19
C PRO A 197 0.80 4.18 -18.25
N THR A 198 -0.24 4.80 -18.76
CA THR A 198 -1.50 4.98 -18.02
C THR A 198 -2.08 3.62 -17.64
N ILE A 199 -3.03 3.57 -16.70
CA ILE A 199 -3.74 2.31 -16.37
C ILE A 199 -4.38 1.71 -17.64
N SER A 200 -4.82 2.55 -18.58
CA SER A 200 -5.30 2.12 -19.90
C SER A 200 -4.20 1.47 -20.71
N ASP A 201 -3.02 2.09 -20.75
CA ASP A 201 -1.86 1.56 -21.49
C ASP A 201 -1.36 0.24 -20.86
N ILE A 202 -1.38 0.15 -19.53
CA ILE A 202 -1.04 -1.10 -18.81
C ILE A 202 -2.03 -2.20 -19.14
N LYS A 203 -3.33 -1.89 -19.20
CA LYS A 203 -4.36 -2.85 -19.61
C LYS A 203 -4.16 -3.32 -21.03
N GLU A 204 -3.91 -2.41 -21.96
CA GLU A 204 -3.64 -2.76 -23.35
C GLU A 204 -2.37 -3.59 -23.49
N LYS A 205 -1.28 -3.18 -22.84
CA LYS A 205 -0.03 -3.92 -22.80
C LYS A 205 -0.21 -5.31 -22.17
N PHE A 206 -1.01 -5.43 -21.11
CA PHE A 206 -1.30 -6.74 -20.51
C PHE A 206 -2.07 -7.66 -21.47
N LYS A 207 -2.99 -7.12 -22.28
CA LYS A 207 -3.66 -7.88 -23.34
C LYS A 207 -2.67 -8.39 -24.38
N ILE A 208 -1.71 -7.55 -24.78
CA ILE A 208 -0.62 -7.95 -25.69
C ILE A 208 0.25 -9.02 -25.02
N PHE A 209 0.60 -8.85 -23.74
CA PHE A 209 1.35 -9.84 -22.97
C PHE A 209 0.67 -11.22 -22.95
N VAL A 210 -0.63 -11.28 -22.65
CA VAL A 210 -1.41 -12.54 -22.68
C VAL A 210 -1.44 -13.17 -24.07
N ASN A 211 -1.52 -12.37 -25.12
CA ASN A 211 -1.49 -12.87 -26.49
C ASN A 211 -0.12 -13.42 -26.89
N ASN A 212 0.97 -12.75 -26.48
CA ASN A 212 2.32 -13.22 -26.74
C ASN A 212 2.62 -14.54 -26.03
N LEU A 213 2.10 -14.73 -24.82
CA LEU A 213 2.23 -16.00 -24.08
C LEU A 213 1.71 -17.23 -24.84
N LYS A 214 0.77 -17.06 -25.77
CA LYS A 214 0.27 -18.17 -26.60
C LYS A 214 1.32 -18.72 -27.56
N GLN A 215 2.33 -17.92 -27.90
CA GLN A 215 3.42 -18.27 -28.81
C GLN A 215 4.68 -18.77 -28.07
N GLU A 216 4.70 -18.66 -26.76
CA GLU A 216 5.83 -19.00 -25.92
C GLU A 216 5.95 -20.50 -25.64
N GLY A 217 7.11 -20.91 -25.12
CA GLY A 217 7.43 -22.28 -24.76
C GLY A 217 6.60 -22.82 -23.58
N ALA A 218 6.75 -24.11 -23.30
CA ALA A 218 5.98 -24.81 -22.27
C ALA A 218 6.24 -24.25 -20.86
N GLU A 219 7.48 -23.84 -20.57
CA GLU A 219 7.88 -23.31 -19.26
C GLU A 219 7.22 -21.95 -18.95
N THR A 220 7.20 -21.05 -19.92
CA THR A 220 6.54 -19.74 -19.81
C THR A 220 5.04 -19.91 -19.61
N LYS A 221 4.41 -20.84 -20.34
CA LYS A 221 2.99 -21.20 -20.16
C LYS A 221 2.71 -21.80 -18.78
N ALA A 222 3.61 -22.64 -18.27
CA ALA A 222 3.50 -23.22 -16.94
C ALA A 222 3.56 -22.15 -15.85
N ALA A 223 4.52 -21.21 -15.95
CA ALA A 223 4.63 -20.08 -15.04
C ALA A 223 3.36 -19.20 -15.02
N PHE A 224 2.78 -18.93 -16.20
CA PHE A 224 1.52 -18.18 -16.28
C PHE A 224 0.33 -18.98 -15.72
N SER A 225 0.32 -20.31 -15.91
CA SER A 225 -0.69 -21.18 -15.31
C SER A 225 -0.67 -21.16 -13.78
N LEU A 226 0.52 -21.09 -13.17
CA LEU A 226 0.67 -20.92 -11.72
C LEU A 226 0.07 -19.59 -11.26
N LEU A 227 0.30 -18.50 -11.99
CA LEU A 227 -0.31 -17.21 -11.71
C LEU A 227 -1.85 -17.27 -11.77
N ILE A 228 -2.42 -17.94 -12.77
CA ILE A 228 -3.87 -18.13 -12.87
C ILE A 228 -4.43 -18.89 -11.66
N LYS A 229 -3.80 -19.99 -11.27
CA LYS A 229 -4.21 -20.77 -10.09
C LYS A 229 -4.14 -19.96 -8.80
N ALA A 230 -3.06 -19.20 -8.62
CA ALA A 230 -2.91 -18.32 -7.47
C ALA A 230 -3.96 -17.19 -7.46
N ALA A 231 -4.27 -16.61 -8.63
CA ALA A 231 -5.31 -15.59 -8.75
C ALA A 231 -6.72 -16.10 -8.41
N LYS A 232 -6.98 -17.39 -8.67
CA LYS A 232 -8.21 -18.09 -8.26
C LYS A 232 -8.22 -18.47 -6.78
N GLY A 233 -7.10 -18.36 -6.09
CA GLY A 233 -6.95 -18.84 -4.71
C GLY A 233 -6.80 -20.36 -4.57
N GLU A 234 -6.49 -21.06 -5.67
CA GLU A 234 -6.28 -22.51 -5.68
C GLU A 234 -4.93 -22.92 -5.07
N ILE A 235 -3.94 -22.01 -5.10
CA ILE A 235 -2.60 -22.22 -4.54
C ILE A 235 -2.07 -20.92 -3.91
N GLU A 236 -1.18 -21.06 -2.93
CA GLU A 236 -0.32 -19.98 -2.44
C GLU A 236 1.07 -20.09 -3.07
N LEU A 237 1.62 -18.97 -3.52
CA LEU A 237 2.94 -18.93 -4.14
C LEU A 237 4.01 -18.70 -3.08
N THR A 238 5.00 -19.59 -3.04
CA THR A 238 6.23 -19.40 -2.24
C THR A 238 7.12 -18.33 -2.88
N ASP A 239 8.14 -17.86 -2.15
CA ASP A 239 9.09 -16.89 -2.72
C ASP A 239 9.91 -17.49 -3.85
N LEU A 240 10.18 -18.80 -3.79
CA LEU A 240 10.82 -19.54 -4.89
C LEU A 240 9.93 -19.54 -6.14
N ASP A 241 8.62 -19.80 -5.99
CA ASP A 241 7.67 -19.76 -7.11
C ASP A 241 7.63 -18.37 -7.75
N LYS A 242 7.63 -17.31 -6.92
CA LYS A 242 7.62 -15.91 -7.40
C LYS A 242 8.88 -15.58 -8.21
N GLN A 243 10.05 -16.05 -7.76
CA GLN A 243 11.31 -15.89 -8.51
C GLN A 243 11.29 -16.67 -9.82
N GLN A 244 10.86 -17.93 -9.80
CA GLN A 244 10.75 -18.75 -11.01
C GLN A 244 9.78 -18.13 -12.02
N ILE A 245 8.62 -17.64 -11.58
CA ILE A 245 7.66 -16.94 -12.42
C ILE A 245 8.30 -15.72 -13.07
N LYS A 246 9.02 -14.90 -12.29
CA LYS A 246 9.71 -13.72 -12.82
C LYS A 246 10.71 -14.10 -13.91
N GLU A 247 11.56 -15.09 -13.68
CA GLU A 247 12.57 -15.53 -14.65
C GLU A 247 11.94 -16.11 -15.92
N GLN A 248 10.91 -16.95 -15.79
CA GLN A 248 10.23 -17.57 -16.93
C GLN A 248 9.40 -16.58 -17.77
N LEU A 249 8.93 -15.49 -17.17
CA LEU A 249 8.17 -14.46 -17.86
C LEU A 249 9.03 -13.28 -18.31
N LYS A 250 10.31 -13.26 -17.96
CA LYS A 250 11.24 -12.14 -18.14
C LYS A 250 11.26 -11.59 -19.56
N ASP A 251 11.40 -12.45 -20.56
CA ASP A 251 11.53 -12.00 -21.95
C ASP A 251 10.21 -11.45 -22.49
N VAL A 252 9.09 -12.08 -22.18
CA VAL A 252 7.76 -11.59 -22.58
C VAL A 252 7.44 -10.27 -21.87
N LEU A 253 7.75 -10.15 -20.60
CA LEU A 253 7.56 -8.92 -19.83
C LEU A 253 8.44 -7.79 -20.37
N LYS A 254 9.71 -8.06 -20.66
CA LYS A 254 10.63 -7.10 -21.29
C LYS A 254 10.14 -6.64 -22.64
N GLY A 255 9.66 -7.56 -23.49
CA GLY A 255 9.15 -7.23 -24.82
C GLY A 255 7.90 -6.35 -24.80
N VAL A 256 7.03 -6.51 -23.81
CA VAL A 256 5.75 -5.76 -23.72
C VAL A 256 5.87 -4.49 -22.89
N PHE A 257 6.55 -4.55 -21.75
CA PHE A 257 6.61 -3.46 -20.78
C PHE A 257 7.94 -2.69 -20.76
N GLY A 258 8.94 -3.19 -21.50
CA GLY A 258 10.29 -2.62 -21.52
C GLY A 258 11.17 -3.15 -20.37
N VAL A 259 12.43 -2.68 -20.33
CA VAL A 259 13.45 -3.22 -19.41
C VAL A 259 13.13 -2.87 -17.95
N ALA A 260 12.49 -1.74 -17.71
CA ALA A 260 12.15 -1.27 -16.36
C ALA A 260 11.29 -2.25 -15.56
N ILE A 261 10.47 -3.09 -16.21
CA ILE A 261 9.66 -4.10 -15.52
C ILE A 261 10.51 -5.15 -14.80
N LEU A 262 11.75 -5.35 -15.24
CA LEU A 262 12.67 -6.33 -14.67
C LEU A 262 13.29 -5.87 -13.34
N ALA A 263 13.29 -4.55 -13.09
CA ALA A 263 13.74 -3.96 -11.83
C ALA A 263 12.75 -4.23 -10.69
N ILE A 264 11.50 -4.60 -11.01
CA ILE A 264 10.48 -4.90 -9.98
C ILE A 264 10.86 -6.20 -9.26
N PRO A 265 10.91 -6.23 -7.91
CA PRO A 265 11.10 -7.45 -7.13
C PRO A 265 10.08 -8.53 -7.50
N ALA A 266 10.48 -9.80 -7.47
CA ALA A 266 9.61 -10.90 -7.92
C ALA A 266 8.26 -10.93 -7.20
N GLY A 267 8.23 -10.67 -5.89
CA GLY A 267 6.99 -10.62 -5.11
C GLY A 267 6.03 -9.53 -5.60
N SER A 268 6.53 -8.30 -5.78
CA SER A 268 5.74 -7.16 -6.23
C SER A 268 5.27 -7.32 -7.68
N LEU A 269 6.13 -7.87 -8.55
CA LEU A 269 5.78 -8.17 -9.94
C LEU A 269 4.65 -9.21 -10.00
N VAL A 270 4.75 -10.28 -9.23
CA VAL A 270 3.71 -11.33 -9.15
C VAL A 270 2.39 -10.74 -8.65
N LEU A 271 2.41 -9.91 -7.60
CA LEU A 271 1.21 -9.24 -7.10
C LEU A 271 0.56 -8.33 -8.16
N LEU A 272 1.38 -7.58 -8.91
CA LEU A 272 0.90 -6.78 -10.03
C LEU A 272 0.22 -7.64 -11.09
N LEU A 273 0.86 -8.74 -11.51
CA LEU A 273 0.31 -9.66 -12.49
C LEU A 273 -0.99 -10.32 -12.01
N LEU A 274 -1.08 -10.71 -10.73
CA LEU A 274 -2.28 -11.26 -10.13
C LEU A 274 -3.45 -10.24 -10.16
N LYS A 275 -3.17 -8.98 -9.82
CA LYS A 275 -4.18 -7.91 -9.92
C LYS A 275 -4.63 -7.71 -11.37
N LEU A 276 -3.72 -7.70 -12.33
CA LEU A 276 -4.05 -7.55 -13.75
C LEU A 276 -4.88 -8.74 -14.28
N ILE A 277 -4.56 -9.96 -13.88
CA ILE A 277 -5.35 -11.17 -14.22
C ILE A 277 -6.79 -11.03 -13.74
N LYS A 278 -7.00 -10.61 -12.48
CA LYS A 278 -8.33 -10.39 -11.91
C LYS A 278 -9.09 -9.27 -12.62
N LEU A 279 -8.41 -8.14 -12.90
CA LEU A 279 -9.01 -6.99 -13.59
C LEU A 279 -9.45 -7.28 -15.03
N HIS A 280 -8.82 -8.25 -15.69
CA HIS A 280 -9.15 -8.65 -17.06
C HIS A 280 -10.13 -9.83 -17.15
N GLY A 281 -10.66 -10.29 -16.01
CA GLY A 281 -11.64 -11.39 -15.99
C GLY A 281 -11.09 -12.71 -16.53
N LEU A 282 -9.79 -12.96 -16.33
CA LEU A 282 -9.16 -14.24 -16.68
C LEU A 282 -9.37 -15.31 -15.59
N VAL A 283 -10.02 -14.92 -14.51
CA VAL A 283 -10.42 -15.75 -13.37
C VAL A 283 -11.78 -15.33 -12.86
#